data_e4e05925e7bb0fec406d6448d6c33512
#
_entry.id   e4e05925e7bb0fec406d6448d6c33512
#
_cell.length_a   1.000
_cell.length_b   1.000
_cell.length_c   1.000
_cell.angle_alpha   90.00
_cell.angle_beta   90.00
_cell.angle_gamma   90.00
#
_symmetry.space_group_name_H-M   'P 1'
#
loop_
_entity.id
_entity.type
_entity.pdbx_description
1 polymer ?
#
loop_
_entity_poly.entity_id
_entity_poly.type
_entity_poly.pdbx_seq_one_letter_code
_entity_poly.pdbx_strand_id
1 'polypeptide(L)'
;MKKMISLILCLALVCCLFAGCAAKTADDTTTPADASADTAQTETPAAETETPAADSESDESGIEYNGKTKLAMFGPLTGDNMQYGIKIRDGAELALNQFNAAHGTNFTIEFSDDKGDPNEAVNLANKIVSDDTVVAALAGYGSSCAMATASVFDEAGMILIGVAASHADLPGMGEYVFPIPMSQRLEAVGFAEATESYCGIGSIAIIYQNTDHGVQAANLFKEQWESMGGTVSVYESFVPGETKDFSAVLSKVKEAAPDILYVNASYNDCAQAFMQAKQLELDAQYVGPGMCVNEEFLGLVGDQIDGTYILSSTPCFLPSVLEAGNVDEATQAFIDAYKEAYGETPDGFSAQGYDSVNIVLNSILAAGTTDAAAVATQIGQIRDYPGLSGFDMSYNDQKEMNKGIYVFQLQNGTFVRMN
;
A
#
# COMPACT_ATOMS: atom_id res chain seq x y z
N MET A 1 10.64 -39.64 -43.89
CA MET A 1 10.22 -41.03 -43.71
C MET A 1 9.92 -41.30 -42.27
N LYS A 2 8.71 -41.75 -42.04
CA LYS A 2 8.12 -42.45 -40.87
C LYS A 2 7.96 -41.62 -39.58
N LYS A 3 6.79 -41.04 -39.35
CA LYS A 3 5.51 -41.62 -38.86
C LYS A 3 5.60 -41.87 -37.35
N MET A 4 4.85 -41.03 -36.55
CA MET A 4 3.49 -41.38 -36.02
C MET A 4 3.47 -42.71 -35.24
N ILE A 5 2.86 -42.59 -34.07
CA ILE A 5 2.31 -43.61 -33.18
C ILE A 5 2.76 -43.23 -31.75
N SER A 6 1.94 -42.88 -30.76
CA SER A 6 0.68 -43.44 -30.38
C SER A 6 -0.07 -42.52 -29.42
N LEU A 7 -1.23 -42.19 -29.80
CA LEU A 7 -2.38 -41.88 -28.99
C LEU A 7 -2.90 -43.22 -28.38
N ILE A 8 -3.66 -43.14 -27.27
CA ILE A 8 -4.49 -44.19 -26.67
C ILE A 8 -3.93 -44.82 -25.37
N LEU A 9 -4.61 -44.57 -24.36
CA LEU A 9 -5.13 -45.41 -23.21
C LEU A 9 -5.10 -44.55 -21.92
N CYS A 10 -6.10 -44.40 -21.15
CA CYS A 10 -7.42 -44.98 -21.01
C CYS A 10 -8.33 -44.05 -20.25
N LEU A 11 -9.43 -43.86 -20.80
CA LEU A 11 -10.73 -43.72 -20.22
C LEU A 11 -11.15 -45.11 -19.66
N ALA A 12 -11.55 -45.16 -18.41
CA ALA A 12 -12.39 -46.12 -17.70
C ALA A 12 -12.00 -46.13 -16.23
N LEU A 13 -12.87 -45.92 -15.30
CA LEU A 13 -14.14 -46.47 -14.86
C LEU A 13 -14.77 -45.48 -13.86
N VAL A 14 -15.78 -44.96 -14.05
CA VAL A 14 -17.22 -44.96 -13.93
C VAL A 14 -17.82 -46.23 -13.25
N CYS A 15 -18.70 -45.92 -12.27
CA CYS A 15 -19.82 -46.73 -11.78
C CYS A 15 -19.59 -47.84 -10.76
N CYS A 16 -20.13 -47.59 -9.58
CA CYS A 16 -21.17 -48.38 -8.91
C CYS A 16 -21.81 -47.47 -7.86
N LEU A 17 -22.93 -46.93 -8.09
CA LEU A 17 -24.33 -47.41 -8.13
C LEU A 17 -24.78 -48.01 -6.80
N PHE A 18 -25.72 -47.26 -6.23
CA PHE A 18 -27.06 -47.59 -5.79
C PHE A 18 -27.25 -48.63 -4.70
N ALA A 19 -27.89 -48.26 -3.71
CA ALA A 19 -29.26 -48.52 -3.28
C ALA A 19 -29.31 -48.48 -1.76
N GLY A 20 -30.28 -48.03 -1.11
CA GLY A 20 -31.62 -47.70 -1.38
C GLY A 20 -32.40 -47.55 -0.10
N CYS A 21 -33.45 -46.82 -0.25
CA CYS A 21 -34.77 -46.98 0.31
C CYS A 21 -34.90 -46.95 1.84
N ALA A 22 -35.53 -45.95 2.33
CA ALA A 22 -36.95 -45.55 2.29
C ALA A 22 -37.76 -46.06 3.46
N ALA A 23 -38.32 -45.09 4.13
CA ALA A 23 -39.69 -44.94 4.60
C ALA A 23 -40.14 -45.72 5.83
N LYS A 24 -40.69 -45.01 6.73
CA LYS A 24 -42.09 -44.84 7.16
C LYS A 24 -42.20 -44.68 8.65
N THR A 25 -42.67 -43.56 9.03
CA THR A 25 -43.99 -43.15 9.53
C THR A 25 -44.41 -43.66 10.89
N ALA A 26 -44.87 -42.66 11.60
CA ALA A 26 -46.04 -42.60 12.46
C ALA A 26 -45.81 -42.99 13.91
N ASP A 27 -46.05 -42.00 14.70
CA ASP A 27 -47.25 -41.72 15.48
C ASP A 27 -47.23 -42.43 16.81
N ASP A 28 -47.33 -41.76 17.87
CA ASP A 28 -48.52 -41.50 18.65
C ASP A 28 -48.15 -41.03 20.08
N THR A 29 -48.72 -39.92 20.43
CA THR A 29 -49.38 -39.57 21.68
C THR A 29 -48.94 -40.25 22.98
N THR A 30 -48.58 -39.46 23.98
CA THR A 30 -49.45 -39.19 25.15
C THR A 30 -48.78 -38.38 26.21
N THR A 31 -49.35 -37.22 26.50
CA THR A 31 -49.38 -36.59 27.84
C THR A 31 -50.39 -37.40 28.68
N PRO A 32 -50.37 -37.44 30.00
CA PRO A 32 -50.58 -36.27 30.86
C PRO A 32 -50.05 -36.33 32.32
N ALA A 33 -50.15 -35.15 32.96
CA ALA A 33 -50.56 -34.84 34.33
C ALA A 33 -49.58 -35.06 35.47
N ASP A 34 -49.21 -34.00 36.10
CA ASP A 34 -49.83 -33.33 37.24
C ASP A 34 -49.22 -33.75 38.60
N ALA A 35 -48.65 -32.81 39.29
CA ALA A 35 -48.90 -32.65 40.73
C ALA A 35 -48.20 -31.36 41.28
N SER A 36 -49.05 -30.50 41.74
CA SER A 36 -48.82 -29.32 42.53
C SER A 36 -48.14 -29.53 43.87
N ALA A 37 -47.42 -28.53 44.35
CA ALA A 37 -47.43 -27.97 45.73
C ALA A 37 -46.40 -26.87 45.79
N ASP A 38 -46.75 -25.62 45.80
CA ASP A 38 -47.10 -24.70 46.89
C ASP A 38 -45.99 -24.58 47.97
N THR A 39 -45.40 -23.44 48.10
CA THR A 39 -45.43 -22.50 49.21
C THR A 39 -44.24 -21.51 49.23
N ALA A 40 -44.69 -20.30 49.52
CA ALA A 40 -44.05 -19.23 50.30
C ALA A 40 -43.17 -18.22 49.61
N GLN A 41 -43.76 -17.06 49.40
CA GLN A 41 -43.15 -15.75 49.26
C GLN A 41 -42.22 -15.42 50.43
N THR A 42 -41.08 -14.85 50.08
CA THR A 42 -40.43 -13.89 50.96
C THR A 42 -39.87 -12.75 50.09
N GLU A 43 -40.51 -11.64 50.16
CA GLU A 43 -40.02 -10.36 49.62
C GLU A 43 -38.76 -9.94 50.36
N THR A 44 -37.72 -9.57 49.63
CA THR A 44 -36.61 -8.76 50.12
C THR A 44 -36.27 -7.70 49.08
N PRO A 45 -35.93 -6.47 49.43
CA PRO A 45 -36.04 -5.29 48.57
C PRO A 45 -34.99 -5.24 47.49
N ALA A 46 -35.34 -4.66 46.37
CA ALA A 46 -34.46 -4.30 45.27
C ALA A 46 -33.32 -3.43 45.78
N ALA A 47 -32.10 -3.93 45.69
CA ALA A 47 -30.88 -3.11 45.69
C ALA A 47 -30.73 -2.59 44.26
N GLU A 48 -30.83 -1.28 44.12
CA GLU A 48 -30.39 -0.54 42.94
C GLU A 48 -28.91 -0.85 42.76
N THR A 49 -28.60 -1.63 41.74
CA THR A 49 -27.22 -1.80 41.28
C THR A 49 -26.90 -0.57 40.44
N GLU A 50 -26.24 0.39 41.05
CA GLU A 50 -25.55 1.45 40.33
C GLU A 50 -24.56 0.75 39.37
N THR A 51 -24.79 0.96 38.07
CA THR A 51 -23.81 0.66 37.03
C THR A 51 -22.58 1.50 37.33
N PRO A 52 -21.40 0.91 37.51
CA PRO A 52 -20.20 1.71 37.65
C PRO A 52 -20.06 2.56 36.38
N ALA A 53 -19.94 3.87 36.53
CA ALA A 53 -19.44 4.76 35.51
C ALA A 53 -18.11 4.19 35.06
N ALA A 54 -17.95 4.07 33.75
CA ALA A 54 -16.67 3.70 33.15
C ALA A 54 -15.63 4.72 33.65
N ASP A 55 -14.76 4.29 34.55
CA ASP A 55 -13.57 5.04 34.91
C ASP A 55 -12.79 5.28 33.63
N SER A 56 -12.65 6.54 33.28
CA SER A 56 -11.66 6.95 32.25
C SER A 56 -10.29 6.67 32.87
N GLU A 57 -9.71 5.53 32.55
CA GLU A 57 -8.31 5.26 32.80
C GLU A 57 -7.50 6.30 32.02
N SER A 58 -7.12 7.39 32.68
CA SER A 58 -6.08 8.27 32.21
C SER A 58 -4.75 7.52 32.40
N ASP A 59 -4.16 7.03 31.31
CA ASP A 59 -2.77 6.63 31.35
C ASP A 59 -1.86 7.87 31.53
N GLU A 60 -0.57 7.67 31.70
CA GLU A 60 0.36 8.78 31.91
C GLU A 60 0.50 9.70 30.67
N SER A 61 -0.11 9.34 29.53
CA SER A 61 -0.03 10.09 28.28
C SER A 61 -0.85 11.38 28.25
N GLY A 62 -1.86 11.50 29.12
CA GLY A 62 -2.78 12.64 29.16
C GLY A 62 -3.77 12.71 28.00
N ILE A 63 -3.96 11.61 27.26
CA ILE A 63 -4.89 11.50 26.14
C ILE A 63 -6.31 11.28 26.65
N GLU A 64 -7.27 12.03 26.10
CA GLU A 64 -8.70 11.75 26.27
C GLU A 64 -9.15 10.72 25.23
N TYR A 65 -9.26 9.46 25.62
CA TYR A 65 -9.50 8.34 24.68
C TYR A 65 -10.92 8.26 24.14
N ASN A 66 -11.92 8.85 24.79
CA ASN A 66 -13.32 8.78 24.37
C ASN A 66 -13.82 7.34 24.06
N GLY A 67 -13.24 6.34 24.75
CA GLY A 67 -13.50 4.93 24.52
C GLY A 67 -12.85 4.35 23.26
N LYS A 68 -12.03 5.12 22.56
CA LYS A 68 -11.39 4.72 21.28
C LYS A 68 -9.91 4.45 21.46
N THR A 69 -9.51 3.21 21.34
CA THR A 69 -8.10 2.78 21.48
C THR A 69 -7.63 1.84 20.37
N LYS A 70 -8.49 1.60 19.36
CA LYS A 70 -8.21 0.64 18.30
C LYS A 70 -7.93 1.33 16.96
N LEU A 71 -6.90 0.92 16.27
CA LEU A 71 -6.72 1.13 14.84
C LEU A 71 -7.29 -0.08 14.08
N ALA A 72 -7.88 0.12 12.92
CA ALA A 72 -8.34 -0.96 12.06
C ALA A 72 -7.63 -0.87 10.71
N MET A 73 -6.81 -1.88 10.38
CA MET A 73 -6.15 -1.97 9.08
C MET A 73 -6.79 -3.06 8.24
N PHE A 74 -7.08 -2.76 6.98
CA PHE A 74 -7.51 -3.73 6.00
C PHE A 74 -6.61 -3.65 4.75
N GLY A 75 -6.34 -4.80 4.15
CA GLY A 75 -5.48 -4.94 2.98
C GLY A 75 -5.33 -6.39 2.58
N PRO A 76 -4.66 -6.70 1.45
CA PRO A 76 -4.53 -8.07 0.96
C PRO A 76 -3.56 -8.87 1.85
N LEU A 77 -4.11 -9.70 2.73
CA LEU A 77 -3.34 -10.67 3.51
C LEU A 77 -3.31 -12.04 2.85
N THR A 78 -4.11 -12.22 1.79
CA THR A 78 -4.11 -13.38 0.88
C THR A 78 -4.21 -12.93 -0.57
N GLY A 79 -4.00 -13.85 -1.54
CA GLY A 79 -4.09 -13.57 -2.98
C GLY A 79 -2.81 -12.98 -3.57
N ASP A 80 -2.93 -12.41 -4.79
CA ASP A 80 -1.78 -12.04 -5.63
C ASP A 80 -0.94 -10.89 -5.07
N ASN A 81 -1.53 -10.02 -4.25
CA ASN A 81 -0.89 -8.87 -3.64
C ASN A 81 -0.51 -9.07 -2.16
N MET A 82 -0.62 -10.30 -1.67
CA MET A 82 -0.39 -10.66 -0.26
C MET A 82 0.96 -10.16 0.27
N GLN A 83 2.03 -10.26 -0.52
CA GLN A 83 3.37 -9.82 -0.12
C GLN A 83 3.41 -8.34 0.30
N TYR A 84 2.67 -7.47 -0.39
CA TYR A 84 2.61 -6.05 -0.06
C TYR A 84 1.80 -5.80 1.23
N GLY A 85 0.65 -6.47 1.36
CA GLY A 85 -0.18 -6.34 2.55
C GLY A 85 0.51 -6.82 3.83
N ILE A 86 1.28 -7.91 3.74
CA ILE A 86 2.07 -8.43 4.87
C ILE A 86 3.15 -7.43 5.28
N LYS A 87 3.91 -6.87 4.34
CA LYS A 87 4.94 -5.87 4.63
C LYS A 87 4.38 -4.62 5.32
N ILE A 88 3.24 -4.12 4.84
CA ILE A 88 2.54 -2.99 5.45
C ILE A 88 2.07 -3.33 6.87
N ARG A 89 1.47 -4.50 7.06
CA ARG A 89 1.03 -4.97 8.37
C ARG A 89 2.19 -5.03 9.36
N ASP A 90 3.29 -5.63 8.97
CA ASP A 90 4.45 -5.83 9.83
C ASP A 90 5.07 -4.49 10.25
N GLY A 91 5.17 -3.54 9.31
CA GLY A 91 5.60 -2.18 9.63
C GLY A 91 4.65 -1.45 10.58
N ALA A 92 3.35 -1.59 10.38
CA ALA A 92 2.33 -0.98 11.24
C ALA A 92 2.34 -1.57 12.65
N GLU A 93 2.47 -2.89 12.78
CA GLU A 93 2.56 -3.57 14.09
C GLU A 93 3.83 -3.16 14.85
N LEU A 94 4.96 -3.05 14.16
CA LEU A 94 6.22 -2.59 14.76
C LEU A 94 6.07 -1.17 15.31
N ALA A 95 5.50 -0.25 14.52
CA ALA A 95 5.26 1.13 14.93
C ALA A 95 4.36 1.22 16.18
N LEU A 96 3.25 0.47 16.20
CA LEU A 96 2.32 0.43 17.32
C LEU A 96 3.02 -0.03 18.60
N ASN A 97 3.78 -1.11 18.53
CA ASN A 97 4.47 -1.67 19.67
C ASN A 97 5.52 -0.70 20.24
N GLN A 98 6.27 -0.03 19.35
CA GLN A 98 7.26 0.96 19.75
C GLN A 98 6.60 2.22 20.35
N PHE A 99 5.51 2.71 19.74
CA PHE A 99 4.78 3.85 20.25
C PHE A 99 4.19 3.60 21.65
N ASN A 100 3.51 2.46 21.85
CA ASN A 100 2.97 2.08 23.14
C ASN A 100 4.06 2.00 24.21
N ALA A 101 5.21 1.38 23.88
CA ALA A 101 6.33 1.27 24.81
C ALA A 101 6.94 2.65 25.17
N ALA A 102 7.03 3.55 24.18
CA ALA A 102 7.62 4.88 24.38
C ALA A 102 6.72 5.84 25.19
N HIS A 103 5.39 5.71 25.04
CA HIS A 103 4.42 6.66 25.62
C HIS A 103 3.58 6.07 26.74
N GLY A 104 3.76 4.79 27.10
CA GLY A 104 2.96 4.12 28.13
C GLY A 104 1.48 3.96 27.75
N THR A 105 1.18 3.94 26.45
CA THR A 105 -0.19 3.80 25.92
C THR A 105 -0.54 2.34 25.64
N ASN A 106 -1.83 2.05 25.39
CA ASN A 106 -2.35 0.70 25.14
C ASN A 106 -3.20 0.65 23.88
N PHE A 107 -2.80 1.36 22.82
CA PHE A 107 -3.46 1.23 21.53
C PHE A 107 -3.33 -0.18 20.98
N THR A 108 -4.34 -0.62 20.24
CA THR A 108 -4.38 -1.91 19.56
C THR A 108 -4.59 -1.70 18.07
N ILE A 109 -4.24 -2.71 17.24
CA ILE A 109 -4.55 -2.73 15.82
C ILE A 109 -5.21 -4.05 15.44
N GLU A 110 -6.32 -3.98 14.70
CA GLU A 110 -6.99 -5.14 14.13
C GLU A 110 -6.69 -5.19 12.62
N PHE A 111 -6.24 -6.35 12.13
CA PHE A 111 -5.94 -6.56 10.72
C PHE A 111 -7.04 -7.41 10.07
N SER A 112 -7.52 -6.97 8.91
CA SER A 112 -8.55 -7.64 8.11
C SER A 112 -8.10 -7.84 6.67
N ASP A 113 -8.42 -9.00 6.10
CA ASP A 113 -8.06 -9.36 4.73
C ASP A 113 -9.15 -8.89 3.75
N ASP A 114 -8.85 -7.91 2.91
CA ASP A 114 -9.72 -7.47 1.81
C ASP A 114 -9.41 -8.20 0.49
N LYS A 115 -8.37 -9.04 0.47
CA LYS A 115 -7.91 -9.80 -0.71
C LYS A 115 -7.52 -8.93 -1.92
N GLY A 116 -7.42 -7.61 -1.73
CA GLY A 116 -7.28 -6.63 -2.80
C GLY A 116 -8.57 -6.40 -3.61
N ASP A 117 -9.73 -6.79 -3.09
CA ASP A 117 -11.03 -6.61 -3.72
C ASP A 117 -11.77 -5.40 -3.13
N PRO A 118 -12.14 -4.40 -3.94
CA PRO A 118 -12.84 -3.21 -3.45
C PRO A 118 -14.19 -3.49 -2.80
N ASN A 119 -14.90 -4.56 -3.20
CA ASN A 119 -16.19 -4.92 -2.57
C ASN A 119 -15.97 -5.51 -1.18
N GLU A 120 -14.95 -6.35 -1.02
CA GLU A 120 -14.55 -6.86 0.32
C GLU A 120 -14.07 -5.70 1.20
N ALA A 121 -13.30 -4.75 0.67
CA ALA A 121 -12.88 -3.56 1.38
C ALA A 121 -14.09 -2.74 1.88
N VAL A 122 -15.12 -2.52 1.05
CA VAL A 122 -16.36 -1.83 1.46
C VAL A 122 -17.11 -2.60 2.55
N ASN A 123 -17.17 -3.93 2.45
CA ASN A 123 -17.78 -4.76 3.50
C ASN A 123 -17.06 -4.59 4.84
N LEU A 124 -15.73 -4.59 4.81
CA LEU A 124 -14.89 -4.35 6.00
C LEU A 124 -15.07 -2.92 6.52
N ALA A 125 -15.11 -1.91 5.66
CA ALA A 125 -15.33 -0.52 6.05
C ALA A 125 -16.63 -0.35 6.82
N ASN A 126 -17.74 -0.92 6.34
CA ASN A 126 -19.04 -0.90 7.03
C ASN A 126 -19.00 -1.56 8.41
N LYS A 127 -18.21 -2.64 8.57
CA LYS A 127 -17.98 -3.28 9.86
C LYS A 127 -17.17 -2.38 10.79
N ILE A 128 -16.09 -1.78 10.27
CA ILE A 128 -15.17 -0.93 11.03
C ILE A 128 -15.89 0.32 11.57
N VAL A 129 -16.67 1.01 10.75
CA VAL A 129 -17.40 2.22 11.22
C VAL A 129 -18.49 1.92 12.25
N SER A 130 -18.89 0.65 12.38
CA SER A 130 -19.86 0.20 13.40
C SER A 130 -19.20 -0.15 14.73
N ASP A 131 -17.87 -0.11 14.82
CA ASP A 131 -17.11 -0.37 16.05
C ASP A 131 -16.69 0.95 16.70
N ASP A 132 -17.40 1.33 17.75
CA ASP A 132 -17.18 2.58 18.49
C ASP A 132 -15.79 2.68 19.16
N THR A 133 -15.04 1.58 19.24
CA THR A 133 -13.68 1.56 19.81
C THR A 133 -12.60 1.96 18.80
N VAL A 134 -12.94 2.05 17.50
CA VAL A 134 -11.99 2.38 16.44
C VAL A 134 -11.79 3.90 16.34
N VAL A 135 -10.53 4.32 16.35
CA VAL A 135 -10.12 5.73 16.23
C VAL A 135 -9.82 6.12 14.78
N ALA A 136 -9.19 5.22 14.03
CA ALA A 136 -8.84 5.43 12.62
C ALA A 136 -8.77 4.12 11.86
N ALA A 137 -9.09 4.18 10.58
CA ALA A 137 -8.94 3.09 9.62
C ALA A 137 -7.71 3.33 8.73
N LEU A 138 -7.03 2.24 8.36
CA LEU A 138 -5.86 2.25 7.50
C LEU A 138 -6.12 1.31 6.31
N ALA A 139 -6.26 1.87 5.10
CA ALA A 139 -6.35 1.12 3.85
C ALA A 139 -4.94 0.74 3.41
N GLY A 140 -4.54 -0.50 3.65
CA GLY A 140 -3.17 -0.95 3.52
C GLY A 140 -2.63 -0.84 2.10
N TYR A 141 -3.22 -1.55 1.14
CA TYR A 141 -2.69 -1.60 -0.22
C TYR A 141 -3.77 -1.41 -1.29
N GLY A 142 -3.42 -0.59 -2.29
CA GLY A 142 -4.21 -0.42 -3.51
C GLY A 142 -5.19 0.75 -3.46
N SER A 143 -5.04 1.66 -4.44
CA SER A 143 -5.89 2.85 -4.56
C SER A 143 -7.37 2.52 -4.74
N SER A 144 -7.71 1.43 -5.44
CA SER A 144 -9.09 1.02 -5.68
C SER A 144 -9.83 0.65 -4.40
N CYS A 145 -9.19 -0.05 -3.45
CA CYS A 145 -9.77 -0.35 -2.14
C CYS A 145 -9.93 0.90 -1.28
N ALA A 146 -8.89 1.75 -1.23
CA ALA A 146 -8.94 3.01 -0.48
C ALA A 146 -10.03 3.96 -1.01
N MET A 147 -10.11 4.15 -2.33
CA MET A 147 -11.12 5.01 -2.96
C MET A 147 -12.55 4.47 -2.79
N ALA A 148 -12.74 3.16 -2.91
CA ALA A 148 -14.06 2.53 -2.72
C ALA A 148 -14.60 2.71 -1.29
N THR A 149 -13.73 2.85 -0.30
CA THR A 149 -14.08 2.97 1.12
C THR A 149 -14.10 4.41 1.64
N ALA A 150 -13.54 5.36 0.90
CA ALA A 150 -13.34 6.74 1.34
C ALA A 150 -14.64 7.41 1.80
N SER A 151 -15.74 7.31 1.03
CA SER A 151 -17.03 7.90 1.40
C SER A 151 -17.63 7.27 2.66
N VAL A 152 -17.44 5.96 2.87
CA VAL A 152 -17.97 5.25 4.06
C VAL A 152 -17.31 5.80 5.33
N PHE A 153 -16.01 6.02 5.34
CA PHE A 153 -15.29 6.55 6.48
C PHE A 153 -15.53 8.05 6.67
N ASP A 154 -15.57 8.82 5.58
CA ASP A 154 -15.81 10.26 5.64
C ASP A 154 -17.20 10.58 6.17
N GLU A 155 -18.26 9.90 5.68
CA GLU A 155 -19.63 10.04 6.17
C GLU A 155 -19.78 9.63 7.65
N ALA A 156 -18.96 8.68 8.11
CA ALA A 156 -18.92 8.27 9.52
C ALA A 156 -18.08 9.23 10.39
N GLY A 157 -17.40 10.22 9.82
CA GLY A 157 -16.47 11.10 10.53
C GLY A 157 -15.27 10.33 11.12
N MET A 158 -14.82 9.28 10.44
CA MET A 158 -13.69 8.44 10.85
C MET A 158 -12.49 8.66 9.92
N ILE A 159 -11.31 8.82 10.49
CA ILE A 159 -10.07 9.01 9.74
C ILE A 159 -9.78 7.76 8.90
N LEU A 160 -9.52 7.95 7.61
CA LEU A 160 -8.99 6.96 6.69
C LEU A 160 -7.58 7.35 6.26
N ILE A 161 -6.62 6.50 6.54
CA ILE A 161 -5.26 6.61 6.01
C ILE A 161 -5.12 5.68 4.81
N GLY A 162 -4.83 6.23 3.62
CA GLY A 162 -4.43 5.45 2.46
C GLY A 162 -2.94 5.12 2.54
N VAL A 163 -2.59 3.92 3.05
CA VAL A 163 -1.19 3.57 3.39
C VAL A 163 -0.33 3.42 2.14
N ALA A 164 -0.80 2.66 1.15
CA ALA A 164 -0.14 2.50 -0.14
C ALA A 164 -1.13 2.79 -1.29
N ALA A 165 -1.76 3.96 -1.26
CA ALA A 165 -2.75 4.43 -2.21
C ALA A 165 -2.36 5.82 -2.73
N SER A 166 -1.81 5.90 -3.95
CA SER A 166 -1.22 7.09 -4.54
C SER A 166 -2.11 7.79 -5.59
N HIS A 167 -3.37 7.34 -5.77
CA HIS A 167 -4.26 7.95 -6.76
C HIS A 167 -4.47 9.43 -6.49
N ALA A 168 -4.35 10.26 -7.53
CA ALA A 168 -4.34 11.72 -7.42
C ALA A 168 -5.64 12.31 -6.85
N ASP A 169 -6.77 11.60 -6.97
CA ASP A 169 -8.07 12.09 -6.51
C ASP A 169 -8.40 11.62 -5.07
N LEU A 170 -7.65 10.68 -4.50
CA LEU A 170 -7.92 10.16 -3.16
C LEU A 170 -7.99 11.24 -2.07
N PRO A 171 -7.07 12.23 -2.00
CA PRO A 171 -7.12 13.29 -0.98
C PRO A 171 -8.39 14.14 -1.02
N GLY A 172 -9.00 14.28 -2.21
CA GLY A 172 -10.22 15.06 -2.42
C GLY A 172 -11.52 14.34 -2.10
N MET A 173 -11.47 13.05 -1.72
CA MET A 173 -12.67 12.22 -1.52
C MET A 173 -13.34 12.39 -0.16
N GLY A 174 -12.74 13.11 0.77
CA GLY A 174 -13.35 13.35 2.08
C GLY A 174 -12.53 14.29 2.94
N GLU A 175 -13.14 14.78 4.02
CA GLU A 175 -12.48 15.63 5.02
C GLU A 175 -11.49 14.82 5.88
N TYR A 176 -11.82 13.55 6.11
CA TYR A 176 -11.06 12.64 6.97
C TYR A 176 -10.13 11.69 6.20
N VAL A 177 -9.89 11.92 4.90
CA VAL A 177 -9.09 11.05 4.04
C VAL A 177 -7.69 11.63 3.83
N PHE A 178 -6.65 10.84 4.18
CA PHE A 178 -5.25 11.25 4.12
C PHE A 178 -4.37 10.13 3.52
N PRO A 179 -3.72 10.32 2.37
CA PRO A 179 -2.75 9.35 1.82
C PRO A 179 -1.39 9.48 2.50
N ILE A 180 -0.64 8.38 2.60
CA ILE A 180 0.78 8.37 2.98
C ILE A 180 1.68 8.52 1.75
N PRO A 181 1.42 7.87 0.60
CA PRO A 181 2.23 8.07 -0.60
C PRO A 181 2.07 9.48 -1.15
N MET A 182 3.08 9.95 -1.87
CA MET A 182 2.94 11.09 -2.76
C MET A 182 1.84 10.78 -3.79
N SER A 183 0.97 11.76 -4.09
CA SER A 183 0.00 11.59 -5.17
C SER A 183 0.71 11.48 -6.52
N GLN A 184 0.15 10.73 -7.46
CA GLN A 184 0.71 10.62 -8.80
C GLN A 184 0.90 11.98 -9.49
N ARG A 185 0.09 12.98 -9.14
CA ARG A 185 0.24 14.35 -9.64
C ARG A 185 1.53 14.99 -9.15
N LEU A 186 1.79 14.94 -7.86
CA LEU A 186 3.02 15.50 -7.27
C LEU A 186 4.24 14.67 -7.67
N GLU A 187 4.10 13.35 -7.74
CA GLU A 187 5.17 12.45 -8.20
C GLU A 187 5.58 12.76 -9.63
N ALA A 188 4.62 12.99 -10.53
CA ALA A 188 4.90 13.37 -11.92
C ALA A 188 5.68 14.69 -12.01
N VAL A 189 5.34 15.70 -11.18
CA VAL A 189 6.08 16.95 -11.10
C VAL A 189 7.52 16.67 -10.65
N GLY A 190 7.70 15.99 -9.53
CA GLY A 190 9.03 15.70 -8.98
C GLY A 190 9.88 14.81 -9.91
N PHE A 191 9.26 13.85 -10.60
CA PHE A 191 9.97 13.00 -11.56
C PHE A 191 10.40 13.78 -12.81
N ALA A 192 9.56 14.68 -13.33
CA ALA A 192 9.93 15.51 -14.48
C ALA A 192 11.06 16.49 -14.11
N GLU A 193 10.99 17.15 -12.95
CA GLU A 193 12.02 18.06 -12.45
C GLU A 193 13.34 17.31 -12.19
N ALA A 194 13.30 16.11 -11.59
CA ALA A 194 14.47 15.28 -11.41
C ALA A 194 15.06 14.83 -12.75
N THR A 195 14.21 14.42 -13.72
CA THR A 195 14.67 14.05 -15.06
C THR A 195 15.37 15.23 -15.74
N GLU A 196 14.80 16.42 -15.67
CA GLU A 196 15.44 17.64 -16.19
C GLU A 196 16.79 17.91 -15.53
N SER A 197 16.84 17.83 -14.21
CA SER A 197 18.06 18.16 -13.44
C SER A 197 19.23 17.22 -13.75
N TYR A 198 18.96 15.93 -14.04
CA TYR A 198 20.01 14.93 -14.27
C TYR A 198 20.25 14.60 -15.75
N CYS A 199 19.25 14.79 -16.60
CA CYS A 199 19.34 14.46 -18.02
C CYS A 199 19.23 15.68 -18.95
N GLY A 200 18.83 16.84 -18.42
CA GLY A 200 18.52 18.03 -19.20
C GLY A 200 17.12 17.97 -19.82
N ILE A 201 16.59 19.16 -20.19
CA ILE A 201 15.32 19.24 -20.91
C ILE A 201 15.56 18.97 -22.40
N GLY A 202 14.72 18.12 -22.99
CA GLY A 202 14.89 17.70 -24.39
C GLY A 202 13.74 16.88 -24.92
N SER A 203 14.05 16.02 -25.89
CA SER A 203 13.11 15.08 -26.50
C SER A 203 13.07 13.80 -25.67
N ILE A 204 11.87 13.35 -25.30
CA ILE A 204 11.66 12.13 -24.53
C ILE A 204 10.75 11.15 -25.26
N ALA A 205 11.08 9.87 -25.20
CA ALA A 205 10.16 8.78 -25.53
C ALA A 205 9.61 8.18 -24.22
N ILE A 206 8.30 8.00 -24.14
CA ILE A 206 7.60 7.44 -22.99
C ILE A 206 6.97 6.12 -23.41
N ILE A 207 7.37 5.02 -22.76
CA ILE A 207 6.76 3.70 -22.88
C ILE A 207 6.12 3.37 -21.50
N TYR A 208 4.84 3.01 -21.47
CA TYR A 208 4.15 2.79 -20.24
C TYR A 208 3.20 1.59 -20.27
N GLN A 209 3.01 0.96 -19.10
CA GLN A 209 2.05 -0.13 -18.96
C GLN A 209 0.60 0.38 -19.07
N ASN A 210 -0.24 -0.35 -19.81
CA ASN A 210 -1.66 -0.03 -20.01
C ASN A 210 -2.50 -0.55 -18.82
N THR A 211 -2.32 0.10 -17.67
CA THR A 211 -3.11 -0.06 -16.45
C THR A 211 -3.61 1.32 -16.03
N ASP A 212 -4.63 1.41 -15.16
CA ASP A 212 -5.12 2.69 -14.67
C ASP A 212 -3.98 3.54 -14.07
N HIS A 213 -3.14 2.93 -13.24
CA HIS A 213 -1.96 3.57 -12.66
C HIS A 213 -0.97 4.04 -13.75
N GLY A 214 -0.59 3.14 -14.67
CA GLY A 214 0.42 3.45 -15.68
C GLY A 214 -0.02 4.53 -16.65
N VAL A 215 -1.28 4.49 -17.07
CA VAL A 215 -1.88 5.52 -17.96
C VAL A 215 -1.92 6.87 -17.26
N GLN A 216 -2.40 6.93 -16.00
CA GLN A 216 -2.47 8.19 -15.25
C GLN A 216 -1.07 8.78 -15.03
N ALA A 217 -0.12 7.98 -14.53
CA ALA A 217 1.24 8.44 -14.29
C ALA A 217 1.94 8.94 -15.56
N ALA A 218 1.80 8.22 -16.68
CA ALA A 218 2.38 8.63 -17.95
C ALA A 218 1.78 9.92 -18.50
N ASN A 219 0.45 10.09 -18.40
CA ASN A 219 -0.23 11.33 -18.81
C ASN A 219 0.24 12.53 -17.98
N LEU A 220 0.27 12.41 -16.67
CA LEU A 220 0.70 13.47 -15.75
C LEU A 220 2.17 13.85 -15.98
N PHE A 221 3.05 12.85 -16.14
CA PHE A 221 4.45 13.10 -16.46
C PHE A 221 4.61 13.81 -17.82
N LYS A 222 3.90 13.35 -18.86
CA LYS A 222 3.91 13.99 -20.18
C LYS A 222 3.49 15.45 -20.11
N GLU A 223 2.35 15.72 -19.45
CA GLU A 223 1.84 17.09 -19.29
C GLU A 223 2.85 17.98 -18.57
N GLN A 224 3.48 17.48 -17.49
CA GLN A 224 4.49 18.23 -16.76
C GLN A 224 5.74 18.46 -17.61
N TRP A 225 6.25 17.44 -18.31
CA TRP A 225 7.42 17.54 -19.17
C TRP A 225 7.23 18.59 -20.28
N GLU A 226 6.07 18.55 -20.94
CA GLU A 226 5.72 19.53 -21.98
C GLU A 226 5.56 20.94 -21.40
N SER A 227 5.01 21.09 -20.18
CA SER A 227 4.88 22.41 -19.52
C SER A 227 6.24 23.04 -19.18
N MET A 228 7.27 22.21 -18.94
CA MET A 228 8.65 22.64 -18.71
C MET A 228 9.40 22.96 -20.01
N GLY A 229 8.78 22.75 -21.18
CA GLY A 229 9.37 23.03 -22.50
C GLY A 229 10.03 21.83 -23.17
N GLY A 230 9.91 20.65 -22.59
CA GLY A 230 10.31 19.38 -23.21
C GLY A 230 9.39 18.95 -24.34
N THR A 231 9.83 18.00 -25.15
CA THR A 231 9.01 17.43 -26.24
C THR A 231 8.86 15.93 -26.07
N VAL A 232 7.67 15.39 -26.35
CA VAL A 232 7.43 13.94 -26.31
C VAL A 232 7.41 13.42 -27.76
N SER A 233 8.44 12.68 -28.14
CA SER A 233 8.63 12.18 -29.50
C SER A 233 7.95 10.85 -29.75
N VAL A 234 7.82 10.00 -28.71
CA VAL A 234 7.10 8.72 -28.74
C VAL A 234 6.29 8.61 -27.48
N TYR A 235 5.03 8.17 -27.59
CA TYR A 235 4.13 7.95 -26.47
C TYR A 235 3.32 6.68 -26.72
N GLU A 236 3.74 5.57 -26.16
CA GLU A 236 3.20 4.25 -26.51
C GLU A 236 2.94 3.41 -25.25
N SER A 237 1.80 2.75 -25.21
CA SER A 237 1.46 1.82 -24.13
C SER A 237 1.70 0.37 -24.56
N PHE A 238 1.84 -0.50 -23.57
CA PHE A 238 1.89 -1.95 -23.76
C PHE A 238 1.04 -2.67 -22.70
N VAL A 239 0.68 -3.94 -22.98
CA VAL A 239 -0.08 -4.76 -22.02
C VAL A 239 0.88 -5.47 -21.08
N PRO A 240 0.87 -5.17 -19.78
CA PRO A 240 1.79 -5.76 -18.82
C PRO A 240 1.58 -7.27 -18.70
N GLY A 241 2.66 -8.00 -18.51
CA GLY A 241 2.64 -9.47 -18.41
C GLY A 241 2.49 -10.21 -19.74
N GLU A 242 1.83 -9.63 -20.76
CA GLU A 242 1.65 -10.22 -22.09
C GLU A 242 2.75 -9.80 -23.06
N THR A 243 3.16 -8.53 -23.04
CA THR A 243 4.19 -8.00 -23.91
C THR A 243 5.57 -8.45 -23.44
N LYS A 244 6.23 -9.29 -24.21
CA LYS A 244 7.62 -9.76 -23.96
C LYS A 244 8.62 -9.23 -24.97
N ASP A 245 8.15 -8.78 -26.12
CA ASP A 245 8.93 -8.23 -27.21
C ASP A 245 8.59 -6.76 -27.41
N PHE A 246 9.52 -5.89 -27.05
CA PHE A 246 9.41 -4.43 -27.18
C PHE A 246 10.05 -3.93 -28.50
N SER A 247 10.55 -4.80 -29.37
CA SER A 247 11.30 -4.41 -30.58
C SER A 247 10.51 -3.47 -31.49
N ALA A 248 9.20 -3.65 -31.61
CA ALA A 248 8.36 -2.81 -32.47
C ALA A 248 8.28 -1.36 -31.95
N VAL A 249 8.03 -1.15 -30.66
CA VAL A 249 7.99 0.19 -30.06
C VAL A 249 9.38 0.80 -29.97
N LEU A 250 10.40 0.02 -29.61
CA LEU A 250 11.78 0.49 -29.53
C LEU A 250 12.36 0.87 -30.90
N SER A 251 11.89 0.25 -31.99
CA SER A 251 12.24 0.68 -33.37
C SER A 251 11.69 2.07 -33.67
N LYS A 252 10.46 2.39 -33.24
CA LYS A 252 9.91 3.75 -33.36
C LYS A 252 10.72 4.75 -32.52
N VAL A 253 11.10 4.36 -31.30
CA VAL A 253 11.95 5.17 -30.42
C VAL A 253 13.31 5.44 -31.08
N LYS A 254 13.93 4.42 -31.65
CA LYS A 254 15.22 4.56 -32.35
C LYS A 254 15.12 5.48 -33.57
N GLU A 255 14.02 5.41 -34.35
CA GLU A 255 13.77 6.30 -35.48
C GLU A 255 13.56 7.75 -35.04
N ALA A 256 12.86 7.95 -33.91
CA ALA A 256 12.60 9.27 -33.34
C ALA A 256 13.85 9.90 -32.70
N ALA A 257 14.86 9.09 -32.34
CA ALA A 257 16.12 9.49 -31.73
C ALA A 257 15.96 10.48 -30.57
N PRO A 258 15.20 10.11 -29.49
CA PRO A 258 15.02 10.98 -28.33
C PRO A 258 16.31 11.08 -27.50
N ASP A 259 16.45 12.15 -26.74
CA ASP A 259 17.52 12.31 -25.75
C ASP A 259 17.33 11.35 -24.56
N ILE A 260 16.04 11.06 -24.22
CA ILE A 260 15.66 10.28 -23.05
C ILE A 260 14.65 9.19 -23.43
N LEU A 261 14.86 7.97 -22.88
CA LEU A 261 13.85 6.91 -22.86
C LEU A 261 13.33 6.72 -21.43
N TYR A 262 12.09 7.11 -21.18
CA TYR A 262 11.38 6.86 -19.94
C TYR A 262 10.46 5.66 -20.07
N VAL A 263 10.65 4.64 -19.23
CA VAL A 263 9.81 3.44 -19.19
C VAL A 263 9.09 3.40 -17.86
N ASN A 264 7.78 3.62 -17.84
CA ASN A 264 6.94 3.59 -16.64
C ASN A 264 6.17 2.28 -16.53
N ALA A 265 6.77 1.30 -15.86
CA ALA A 265 6.27 -0.06 -15.76
C ALA A 265 6.76 -0.79 -14.52
N SER A 266 6.28 -2.03 -14.31
CA SER A 266 6.83 -2.95 -13.32
C SER A 266 8.33 -3.19 -13.57
N TYR A 267 9.05 -3.60 -12.54
CA TYR A 267 10.50 -3.85 -12.66
C TYR A 267 10.83 -4.89 -13.72
N ASN A 268 10.02 -5.94 -13.88
CA ASN A 268 10.21 -6.97 -14.89
C ASN A 268 10.08 -6.42 -16.33
N ASP A 269 9.05 -5.61 -16.57
CA ASP A 269 8.81 -5.03 -17.89
C ASP A 269 9.83 -3.92 -18.19
N CYS A 270 10.22 -3.11 -17.19
CA CYS A 270 11.31 -2.14 -17.30
C CYS A 270 12.64 -2.82 -17.68
N ALA A 271 13.00 -3.91 -16.98
CA ALA A 271 14.22 -4.66 -17.28
C ALA A 271 14.21 -5.18 -18.73
N GLN A 272 13.10 -5.78 -19.17
CA GLN A 272 12.96 -6.28 -20.54
C GLN A 272 13.08 -5.15 -21.57
N ALA A 273 12.39 -4.03 -21.35
CA ALA A 273 12.43 -2.89 -22.28
C ALA A 273 13.84 -2.27 -22.37
N PHE A 274 14.50 -2.02 -21.22
CA PHE A 274 15.85 -1.44 -21.21
C PHE A 274 16.90 -2.39 -21.83
N MET A 275 16.83 -3.70 -21.53
CA MET A 275 17.74 -4.68 -22.09
C MET A 275 17.59 -4.79 -23.61
N GLN A 276 16.35 -4.75 -24.13
CA GLN A 276 16.09 -4.75 -25.57
C GLN A 276 16.50 -3.43 -26.22
N ALA A 277 16.30 -2.29 -25.55
CA ALA A 277 16.79 -0.99 -26.01
C ALA A 277 18.32 -1.00 -26.15
N LYS A 278 19.02 -1.56 -25.16
CA LYS A 278 20.49 -1.74 -25.19
C LYS A 278 20.94 -2.64 -26.35
N GLN A 279 20.26 -3.77 -26.58
CA GLN A 279 20.53 -4.67 -27.70
C GLN A 279 20.33 -4.01 -29.08
N LEU A 280 19.37 -3.08 -29.16
CA LEU A 280 19.14 -2.27 -30.35
C LEU A 280 20.14 -1.11 -30.50
N GLU A 281 21.09 -0.96 -29.56
CA GLU A 281 22.03 0.15 -29.52
C GLU A 281 21.29 1.50 -29.55
N LEU A 282 20.22 1.63 -28.76
CA LEU A 282 19.44 2.87 -28.66
C LEU A 282 20.26 3.89 -27.86
N ASP A 283 20.59 5.00 -28.50
CA ASP A 283 21.40 6.08 -27.92
C ASP A 283 20.45 7.10 -27.24
N ALA A 284 20.11 6.85 -25.99
CA ALA A 284 19.29 7.69 -25.16
C ALA A 284 19.65 7.49 -23.67
N GLN A 285 19.41 8.49 -22.84
CA GLN A 285 19.48 8.32 -21.39
C GLN A 285 18.26 7.54 -20.91
N TYR A 286 18.48 6.42 -20.21
CA TYR A 286 17.37 5.62 -19.69
C TYR A 286 16.93 6.12 -18.31
N VAL A 287 15.60 6.19 -18.13
CA VAL A 287 14.96 6.63 -16.87
C VAL A 287 13.82 5.67 -16.54
N GLY A 288 13.77 5.18 -15.31
CA GLY A 288 12.75 4.26 -14.82
C GLY A 288 12.13 4.70 -13.49
N PRO A 289 10.98 4.13 -13.08
CA PRO A 289 10.28 4.45 -11.85
C PRO A 289 10.85 3.71 -10.65
N GLY A 290 10.47 4.13 -9.46
CA GLY A 290 10.86 3.53 -8.18
C GLY A 290 10.50 2.04 -8.02
N MET A 291 9.56 1.53 -8.81
CA MET A 291 9.28 0.08 -8.87
C MET A 291 10.50 -0.76 -9.29
N CYS A 292 11.51 -0.16 -9.90
CA CYS A 292 12.77 -0.82 -10.25
C CYS A 292 13.77 -0.91 -9.07
N VAL A 293 13.50 -0.26 -7.92
CA VAL A 293 14.41 -0.24 -6.78
C VAL A 293 14.25 -1.53 -5.96
N ASN A 294 14.74 -2.65 -6.49
CA ASN A 294 14.71 -3.96 -5.83
C ASN A 294 15.83 -4.89 -6.35
N GLU A 295 16.13 -5.95 -5.59
CA GLU A 295 17.16 -6.95 -5.92
C GLU A 295 16.84 -7.72 -7.20
N GLU A 296 15.56 -7.99 -7.46
CA GLU A 296 15.11 -8.73 -8.63
C GLU A 296 15.44 -7.96 -9.92
N PHE A 297 15.22 -6.64 -9.92
CA PHE A 297 15.61 -5.80 -11.06
C PHE A 297 17.12 -5.86 -11.30
N LEU A 298 17.92 -5.67 -10.23
CA LEU A 298 19.38 -5.76 -10.35
C LEU A 298 19.81 -7.14 -10.86
N GLY A 299 19.16 -8.22 -10.40
CA GLY A 299 19.42 -9.58 -10.88
C GLY A 299 19.12 -9.79 -12.37
N LEU A 300 18.15 -9.04 -12.93
CA LEU A 300 17.79 -9.12 -14.34
C LEU A 300 18.72 -8.32 -15.25
N VAL A 301 19.17 -7.14 -14.82
CA VAL A 301 19.91 -6.22 -15.67
C VAL A 301 21.43 -6.24 -15.46
N GLY A 302 21.89 -6.57 -14.26
CA GLY A 302 23.32 -6.52 -13.91
C GLY A 302 23.90 -5.13 -14.18
N ASP A 303 25.10 -5.08 -14.75
CA ASP A 303 25.81 -3.86 -15.15
C ASP A 303 25.51 -3.41 -16.60
N GLN A 304 24.64 -4.11 -17.31
CA GLN A 304 24.45 -3.92 -18.76
C GLN A 304 23.81 -2.59 -19.11
N ILE A 305 23.04 -2.01 -18.20
CA ILE A 305 22.37 -0.70 -18.36
C ILE A 305 22.88 0.32 -17.34
N ASP A 306 24.13 0.22 -16.92
CA ASP A 306 24.77 1.23 -16.07
C ASP A 306 24.61 2.62 -16.68
N GLY A 307 24.41 3.61 -15.81
CA GLY A 307 24.05 4.98 -16.19
C GLY A 307 22.53 5.25 -16.19
N THR A 308 21.68 4.22 -16.11
CA THR A 308 20.23 4.39 -16.01
C THR A 308 19.84 5.08 -14.70
N TYR A 309 18.98 6.10 -14.78
CA TYR A 309 18.41 6.74 -13.60
C TYR A 309 17.10 6.07 -13.19
N ILE A 310 16.90 5.91 -11.89
CA ILE A 310 15.66 5.43 -11.29
C ILE A 310 15.16 6.50 -10.32
N LEU A 311 13.93 6.94 -10.53
CA LEU A 311 13.26 7.97 -9.74
C LEU A 311 12.26 7.34 -8.80
N SER A 312 12.30 7.69 -7.52
CA SER A 312 11.43 7.09 -6.51
C SER A 312 10.96 8.12 -5.48
N SER A 313 9.70 8.07 -5.14
CA SER A 313 9.13 8.80 -4.00
C SER A 313 9.27 8.03 -2.66
N THR A 314 9.88 6.85 -2.71
CA THR A 314 10.17 6.00 -1.54
C THR A 314 11.66 5.69 -1.44
N PRO A 315 12.20 5.53 -0.22
CA PRO A 315 13.61 5.19 -0.02
C PRO A 315 13.94 3.77 -0.50
N CYS A 316 15.23 3.52 -0.68
CA CYS A 316 15.77 2.21 -0.99
C CYS A 316 16.40 1.60 0.25
N PHE A 317 15.96 0.42 0.65
CA PHE A 317 16.49 -0.34 1.79
C PHE A 317 17.45 -1.47 1.37
N LEU A 318 17.91 -1.48 0.12
CA LEU A 318 18.88 -2.47 -0.33
C LEU A 318 20.22 -2.31 0.39
N PRO A 319 20.87 -3.42 0.79
CA PRO A 319 22.15 -3.39 1.50
C PRO A 319 23.22 -2.53 0.80
N SER A 320 23.31 -2.60 -0.51
CA SER A 320 24.27 -1.84 -1.32
C SER A 320 24.11 -0.31 -1.18
N VAL A 321 22.88 0.17 -1.03
CA VAL A 321 22.56 1.59 -0.83
C VAL A 321 22.80 1.99 0.62
N LEU A 322 22.47 1.12 1.56
CA LEU A 322 22.64 1.34 3.00
C LEU A 322 24.12 1.36 3.39
N GLU A 323 24.95 0.45 2.82
CA GLU A 323 26.39 0.38 3.06
C GLU A 323 27.16 1.60 2.55
N ALA A 324 26.59 2.33 1.58
CA ALA A 324 27.16 3.58 1.10
C ALA A 324 27.10 4.74 2.11
N GLY A 325 26.51 4.52 3.31
CA GLY A 325 26.48 5.49 4.41
C GLY A 325 25.41 6.58 4.30
N ASN A 326 24.41 6.38 3.44
CA ASN A 326 23.31 7.31 3.21
C ASN A 326 22.08 7.01 4.10
N VAL A 327 22.30 6.50 5.32
CA VAL A 327 21.25 6.11 6.25
C VAL A 327 21.40 6.90 7.53
N ASP A 328 20.36 7.62 7.92
CA ASP A 328 20.32 8.28 9.22
C ASP A 328 20.08 7.27 10.36
N GLU A 329 20.29 7.73 11.60
CA GLU A 329 20.17 6.88 12.80
C GLU A 329 18.74 6.27 12.95
N ALA A 330 17.70 7.04 12.64
CA ALA A 330 16.31 6.59 12.76
C ALA A 330 15.99 5.49 11.74
N THR A 331 16.42 5.66 10.49
CA THR A 331 16.28 4.65 9.44
C THR A 331 17.04 3.37 9.79
N GLN A 332 18.27 3.48 10.32
CA GLN A 332 19.03 2.29 10.75
C GLN A 332 18.34 1.57 11.91
N ALA A 333 17.84 2.31 12.91
CA ALA A 333 17.12 1.74 14.04
C ALA A 333 15.85 0.99 13.60
N PHE A 334 15.12 1.53 12.62
CA PHE A 334 13.96 0.85 12.02
C PHE A 334 14.37 -0.45 11.32
N ILE A 335 15.43 -0.42 10.51
CA ILE A 335 15.93 -1.61 9.80
C ILE A 335 16.30 -2.71 10.79
N ASP A 336 17.03 -2.36 11.85
CA ASP A 336 17.49 -3.31 12.85
C ASP A 336 16.31 -3.90 13.63
N ALA A 337 15.36 -3.06 14.06
CA ALA A 337 14.15 -3.50 14.77
C ALA A 337 13.25 -4.38 13.90
N TYR A 338 13.09 -4.03 12.61
CA TYR A 338 12.30 -4.83 11.67
C TYR A 338 12.95 -6.20 11.43
N LYS A 339 14.27 -6.25 11.23
CA LYS A 339 15.02 -7.50 11.09
C LYS A 339 14.95 -8.38 12.35
N GLU A 340 15.00 -7.76 13.53
CA GLU A 340 14.85 -8.48 14.79
C GLU A 340 13.47 -9.10 14.93
N ALA A 341 12.41 -8.35 14.56
CA ALA A 341 11.04 -8.80 14.72
C ALA A 341 10.61 -9.83 13.66
N TYR A 342 11.01 -9.66 12.41
CA TYR A 342 10.48 -10.43 11.27
C TYR A 342 11.52 -11.25 10.51
N GLY A 343 12.82 -11.11 10.81
CA GLY A 343 13.89 -11.91 10.22
C GLY A 343 14.27 -11.53 8.77
N GLU A 344 13.76 -10.41 8.27
CA GLU A 344 14.00 -9.94 6.90
C GLU A 344 14.22 -8.42 6.83
N THR A 345 14.77 -7.94 5.71
CA THR A 345 14.98 -6.50 5.49
C THR A 345 13.64 -5.81 5.19
N PRO A 346 13.37 -4.62 5.78
CA PRO A 346 12.20 -3.82 5.42
C PRO A 346 12.28 -3.32 3.98
N ASP A 347 11.14 -2.89 3.46
CA ASP A 347 11.03 -2.22 2.17
C ASP A 347 10.18 -0.94 2.28
N GLY A 348 9.90 -0.28 1.14
CA GLY A 348 9.09 0.92 1.13
C GLY A 348 7.66 0.72 1.65
N PHE A 349 7.09 -0.47 1.49
CA PHE A 349 5.74 -0.79 1.99
C PHE A 349 5.72 -0.96 3.51
N SER A 350 6.72 -1.63 4.08
CA SER A 350 6.86 -1.72 5.54
C SER A 350 7.11 -0.34 6.16
N ALA A 351 7.89 0.53 5.51
CA ALA A 351 8.08 1.91 5.95
C ALA A 351 6.77 2.74 5.88
N GLN A 352 5.95 2.56 4.84
CA GLN A 352 4.63 3.20 4.75
C GLN A 352 3.67 2.72 5.85
N GLY A 353 3.66 1.42 6.14
CA GLY A 353 2.90 0.86 7.26
C GLY A 353 3.32 1.48 8.60
N TYR A 354 4.62 1.57 8.82
CA TYR A 354 5.21 2.18 10.02
C TYR A 354 4.83 3.66 10.17
N ASP A 355 5.01 4.45 9.12
CA ASP A 355 4.67 5.88 9.14
C ASP A 355 3.18 6.12 9.31
N SER A 356 2.32 5.28 8.73
CA SER A 356 0.87 5.44 8.82
C SER A 356 0.37 5.39 10.26
N VAL A 357 0.87 4.45 11.03
CA VAL A 357 0.54 4.32 12.47
C VAL A 357 1.13 5.48 13.27
N ASN A 358 2.40 5.81 13.04
CA ASN A 358 3.05 6.90 13.76
C ASN A 358 2.41 8.26 13.46
N ILE A 359 1.99 8.53 12.23
CA ILE A 359 1.28 9.77 11.87
C ILE A 359 -0.03 9.88 12.64
N VAL A 360 -0.83 8.81 12.70
CA VAL A 360 -2.10 8.81 13.45
C VAL A 360 -1.84 8.98 14.95
N LEU A 361 -0.96 8.16 15.53
CA LEU A 361 -0.75 8.15 16.99
C LEU A 361 -0.06 9.42 17.49
N ASN A 362 0.92 9.95 16.76
CA ASN A 362 1.53 11.25 17.10
C ASN A 362 0.51 12.41 16.96
N SER A 363 -0.42 12.33 16.00
CA SER A 363 -1.47 13.33 15.86
C SER A 363 -2.50 13.24 17.00
N ILE A 364 -2.81 12.05 17.50
CA ILE A 364 -3.62 11.85 18.71
C ILE A 364 -2.91 12.47 19.93
N LEU A 365 -1.62 12.18 20.10
CA LEU A 365 -0.82 12.73 21.19
C LEU A 365 -0.78 14.27 21.13
N ALA A 366 -0.58 14.85 19.95
CA ALA A 366 -0.57 16.30 19.73
C ALA A 366 -1.94 16.94 19.96
N ALA A 367 -3.03 16.25 19.59
CA ALA A 367 -4.40 16.70 19.85
C ALA A 367 -4.82 16.54 21.33
N GLY A 368 -4.17 15.63 22.08
CA GLY A 368 -4.55 15.25 23.43
C GLY A 368 -5.89 14.51 23.53
N THR A 369 -6.39 14.00 22.39
CA THR A 369 -7.72 13.35 22.31
C THR A 369 -7.78 12.41 21.10
N THR A 370 -8.72 11.44 21.15
CA THR A 370 -9.07 10.57 20.01
C THR A 370 -10.28 11.11 19.20
N ASP A 371 -10.68 12.36 19.41
CA ASP A 371 -11.69 13.02 18.57
C ASP A 371 -11.18 13.13 17.11
N ALA A 372 -11.96 12.60 16.18
CA ALA A 372 -11.51 12.49 14.78
C ALA A 372 -11.24 13.84 14.12
N ALA A 373 -12.04 14.88 14.42
CA ALA A 373 -11.86 16.21 13.82
C ALA A 373 -10.60 16.89 14.36
N ALA A 374 -10.32 16.74 15.66
CA ALA A 374 -9.11 17.25 16.29
C ALA A 374 -7.86 16.55 15.72
N VAL A 375 -7.89 15.22 15.61
CA VAL A 375 -6.78 14.42 15.05
C VAL A 375 -6.57 14.72 13.56
N ALA A 376 -7.63 14.79 12.75
CA ALA A 376 -7.56 15.16 11.34
C ALA A 376 -6.92 16.55 11.14
N THR A 377 -7.23 17.50 12.02
CA THR A 377 -6.60 18.81 12.01
C THR A 377 -5.09 18.70 12.23
N GLN A 378 -4.63 17.89 13.19
CA GLN A 378 -3.20 17.70 13.43
C GLN A 378 -2.51 17.00 12.23
N ILE A 379 -3.14 15.97 11.65
CA ILE A 379 -2.61 15.31 10.44
C ILE A 379 -2.44 16.32 9.31
N GLY A 380 -3.45 17.13 9.01
CA GLY A 380 -3.40 18.13 7.95
C GLY A 380 -2.34 19.24 8.16
N GLN A 381 -1.90 19.45 9.40
CA GLN A 381 -0.85 20.42 9.77
C GLN A 381 0.57 19.84 9.75
N ILE A 382 0.75 18.57 9.42
CA ILE A 382 2.08 17.96 9.35
C ILE A 382 2.93 18.68 8.29
N ARG A 383 4.11 19.12 8.70
CA ARG A 383 5.15 19.72 7.85
C ARG A 383 6.51 19.15 8.26
N ASP A 384 7.32 18.84 7.28
CA ASP A 384 8.70 18.33 7.44
C ASP A 384 8.79 17.12 8.40
N TYR A 385 7.79 16.23 8.32
CA TYR A 385 7.76 15.02 9.14
C TYR A 385 8.91 14.10 8.74
N PRO A 386 9.72 13.63 9.69
CA PRO A 386 10.87 12.78 9.43
C PRO A 386 10.42 11.32 9.28
N GLY A 387 9.68 11.03 8.21
CA GLY A 387 9.17 9.69 7.96
C GLY A 387 10.23 8.74 7.43
N LEU A 388 9.96 7.45 7.59
CA LEU A 388 10.78 6.37 7.03
C LEU A 388 10.41 6.04 5.58
N SER A 389 9.20 6.38 5.15
CA SER A 389 8.70 6.16 3.79
C SER A 389 8.96 7.33 2.84
N GLY A 390 9.70 8.34 3.28
CA GLY A 390 10.06 9.53 2.53
C GLY A 390 10.71 10.57 3.41
N PHE A 391 11.35 11.56 2.81
CA PHE A 391 11.90 12.72 3.52
C PHE A 391 11.07 13.97 3.24
N ASP A 392 11.11 14.95 4.16
CA ASP A 392 10.39 16.23 4.09
C ASP A 392 8.86 16.05 3.87
N MET A 393 8.29 15.03 4.54
CA MET A 393 6.89 14.67 4.36
C MET A 393 5.96 15.79 4.89
N SER A 394 5.15 16.35 4.00
CA SER A 394 4.28 17.49 4.32
C SER A 394 2.96 17.36 3.58
N TYR A 395 1.82 17.54 4.28
CA TYR A 395 0.55 17.70 3.60
C TYR A 395 0.38 19.11 3.04
N ASN A 396 -0.07 19.24 1.80
CA ASN A 396 -0.49 20.52 1.23
C ASN A 396 -1.95 20.85 1.59
N ASP A 397 -2.45 22.00 1.12
CA ASP A 397 -3.83 22.44 1.39
C ASP A 397 -4.90 21.52 0.76
N GLN A 398 -4.54 20.69 -0.21
CA GLN A 398 -5.37 19.66 -0.82
C GLN A 398 -5.26 18.31 -0.12
N LYS A 399 -4.55 18.23 1.01
CA LYS A 399 -4.23 17.01 1.75
C LYS A 399 -3.44 15.97 0.93
N GLU A 400 -2.74 16.40 -0.11
CA GLU A 400 -1.77 15.54 -0.78
C GLU A 400 -0.47 15.52 0.03
N MET A 401 0.07 14.33 0.25
CA MET A 401 1.38 14.17 0.85
C MET A 401 2.45 14.55 -0.16
N ASN A 402 3.23 15.57 0.13
CA ASN A 402 4.45 15.91 -0.60
C ASN A 402 5.67 15.27 0.08
N LYS A 403 6.60 14.77 -0.71
CA LYS A 403 7.86 14.14 -0.27
C LYS A 403 8.98 14.53 -1.23
N GLY A 404 10.22 14.42 -0.77
CA GLY A 404 11.37 14.50 -1.67
C GLY A 404 11.45 13.30 -2.62
N ILE A 405 12.01 13.52 -3.79
CA ILE A 405 12.28 12.49 -4.78
C ILE A 405 13.69 11.95 -4.61
N TYR A 406 13.81 10.66 -4.40
CA TYR A 406 15.10 9.94 -4.44
C TYR A 406 15.49 9.72 -5.89
N VAL A 407 16.73 10.04 -6.23
CA VAL A 407 17.32 9.76 -7.53
C VAL A 407 18.42 8.73 -7.33
N PHE A 408 18.28 7.59 -7.96
CA PHE A 408 19.31 6.55 -8.01
C PHE A 408 19.88 6.46 -9.42
N GLN A 409 21.15 6.11 -9.53
CA GLN A 409 21.77 5.74 -10.79
C GLN A 409 22.35 4.33 -10.67
N LEU A 410 22.18 3.50 -11.70
CA LEU A 410 22.87 2.22 -11.77
C LEU A 410 24.36 2.48 -12.07
N GLN A 411 25.21 1.93 -11.22
CA GLN A 411 26.68 2.01 -11.33
C GLN A 411 27.27 0.67 -10.88
N ASN A 412 28.01 0.01 -11.76
CA ASN A 412 28.59 -1.31 -11.50
C ASN A 412 27.53 -2.35 -11.05
N GLY A 413 26.34 -2.32 -11.66
CA GLY A 413 25.23 -3.24 -11.38
C GLY A 413 24.55 -3.04 -10.02
N THR A 414 24.70 -1.87 -9.39
CA THR A 414 24.04 -1.53 -8.14
C THR A 414 23.48 -0.11 -8.17
N PHE A 415 22.58 0.23 -7.22
CA PHE A 415 22.04 1.58 -7.10
C PHE A 415 22.99 2.48 -6.28
N VAL A 416 23.29 3.65 -6.82
CA VAL A 416 23.96 4.73 -6.10
C VAL A 416 22.99 5.90 -5.97
N ARG A 417 22.73 6.34 -4.75
CA ARG A 417 21.91 7.53 -4.47
C ARG A 417 22.64 8.77 -4.93
N MET A 418 21.94 9.66 -5.65
CA MET A 418 22.52 10.85 -6.30
C MET A 418 22.19 12.14 -5.56
N ASN A 419 21.19 12.17 -4.69
CA ASN A 419 20.73 13.33 -3.92
C ASN A 419 20.50 13.04 -2.43
#